data_a2ae4554e897fc24f7604665eeae22ff
#
_entry.id   a2ae4554e897fc24f7604665eeae22ff
#
_cell.length_a   1.000
_cell.length_b   1.000
_cell.length_c   1.000
_cell.angle_alpha   90.00
_cell.angle_beta   90.00
_cell.angle_gamma   90.00
#
_symmetry.space_group_name_H-M   'P 1'
#
loop_
_entity.id
_entity.type
_entity.pdbx_description
1 polymer ?
#
loop_
_entity_poly.entity_id
_entity_poly.type
_entity_poly.pdbx_seq_one_letter_code
_entity_poly.pdbx_strand_id
1 'polypeptide(L)'
;MKHTVEEIKLKNGARGLLIDVPDATVMSSQFHFRAGNRYVKDKEIYETAHVMEHMAFGANDKFRSEHAYEQEFTKNGAYHNAYTSDYAMVYEAACADFEWDRILDLQRLAITTPKFNNSELEAEKGNVRSELTGYLNNHNRVMWPRIQQALGEDVLTYNQRLKTIANISIRDIREHHKRTHTLHNMRFVIAGNLTGRKQQVC
;
A
#
# COMPACT_ATOMS: atom_id res chain seq x y z
N MET A 1 -25.32 -13.83 2.11
CA MET A 1 -24.61 -13.68 3.40
C MET A 1 -25.19 -12.45 4.07
N LYS A 2 -25.68 -12.55 5.33
CA LYS A 2 -26.16 -11.38 6.10
C LYS A 2 -24.94 -10.51 6.46
N HIS A 3 -25.04 -9.21 6.24
CA HIS A 3 -24.01 -8.27 6.66
C HIS A 3 -24.63 -6.90 6.96
N THR A 4 -23.95 -6.09 7.72
CA THR A 4 -24.25 -4.67 7.93
C THR A 4 -23.05 -3.84 7.55
N VAL A 5 -23.29 -2.64 7.01
CA VAL A 5 -22.25 -1.68 6.65
C VAL A 5 -22.46 -0.42 7.48
N GLU A 6 -21.38 0.02 8.14
CA GLU A 6 -21.37 1.23 8.95
C GLU A 6 -20.25 2.15 8.49
N GLU A 7 -20.57 3.39 8.12
CA GLU A 7 -19.56 4.42 7.90
C GLU A 7 -19.15 5.03 9.24
N ILE A 8 -17.85 5.06 9.51
CA ILE A 8 -17.32 5.64 10.74
C ILE A 8 -16.32 6.76 10.46
N LYS A 9 -16.28 7.70 11.39
CA LYS A 9 -15.26 8.75 11.45
C LYS A 9 -14.61 8.71 12.83
N LEU A 10 -13.32 8.38 12.85
CA LEU A 10 -12.55 8.33 14.09
C LEU A 10 -12.26 9.73 14.63
N LYS A 11 -12.00 9.84 15.93
CA LYS A 11 -11.64 11.12 16.58
C LYS A 11 -10.39 11.78 15.97
N ASN A 12 -9.47 10.99 15.45
CA ASN A 12 -8.26 11.44 14.78
C ASN A 12 -8.45 11.92 13.33
N GLY A 13 -9.70 11.88 12.81
CA GLY A 13 -10.09 12.34 11.49
C GLY A 13 -10.08 11.27 10.40
N ALA A 14 -9.59 10.07 10.66
CA ALA A 14 -9.66 8.97 9.72
C ALA A 14 -11.13 8.55 9.48
N ARG A 15 -11.43 8.10 8.26
CA ARG A 15 -12.76 7.63 7.86
C ARG A 15 -12.67 6.24 7.27
N GLY A 16 -13.70 5.46 7.51
CA GLY A 16 -13.74 4.10 6.97
C GLY A 16 -15.12 3.48 6.97
N LEU A 17 -15.14 2.26 6.48
CA LEU A 17 -16.31 1.38 6.48
C LEU A 17 -16.02 0.17 7.37
N LEU A 18 -16.96 -0.16 8.22
CA LEU A 18 -17.01 -1.43 8.93
C LEU A 18 -18.09 -2.30 8.30
N ILE A 19 -17.70 -3.48 7.85
CA ILE A 19 -18.60 -4.46 7.24
C ILE A 19 -18.68 -5.64 8.20
N ASP A 20 -19.72 -5.65 9.02
CA ASP A 20 -19.96 -6.73 9.98
C ASP A 20 -20.65 -7.90 9.28
N VAL A 21 -19.97 -9.04 9.27
CA VAL A 21 -20.44 -10.30 8.68
C VAL A 21 -20.47 -11.32 9.81
N PRO A 22 -21.59 -11.48 10.53
CA PRO A 22 -21.72 -12.47 11.57
C PRO A 22 -21.35 -13.87 11.04
N ASP A 23 -20.70 -14.66 11.83
CA ASP A 23 -20.22 -16.01 11.49
C ASP A 23 -19.06 -16.06 10.46
N ALA A 24 -18.50 -14.94 10.04
CA ALA A 24 -17.28 -14.95 9.24
C ALA A 24 -16.09 -15.47 10.05
N THR A 25 -15.35 -16.40 9.46
CA THR A 25 -14.10 -16.95 10.02
C THR A 25 -12.84 -16.29 9.46
N VAL A 26 -13.04 -15.34 8.52
CA VAL A 26 -11.98 -14.57 7.88
C VAL A 26 -12.25 -13.08 8.10
N MET A 27 -11.19 -12.37 8.45
CA MET A 27 -11.16 -10.91 8.50
C MET A 27 -10.38 -10.37 7.31
N SER A 28 -10.85 -9.26 6.74
CA SER A 28 -10.17 -8.54 5.67
C SER A 28 -10.06 -7.06 6.05
N SER A 29 -8.91 -6.47 5.73
CA SER A 29 -8.65 -5.04 5.97
C SER A 29 -7.98 -4.40 4.76
N GLN A 30 -8.36 -3.17 4.44
CA GLN A 30 -7.73 -2.34 3.44
C GLN A 30 -7.53 -0.93 3.98
N PHE A 31 -6.34 -0.38 3.77
CA PHE A 31 -6.00 1.01 4.09
C PHE A 31 -5.58 1.73 2.82
N HIS A 32 -6.34 2.75 2.43
CA HIS A 32 -6.19 3.50 1.21
C HIS A 32 -5.65 4.90 1.50
N PHE A 33 -4.65 5.31 0.74
CA PHE A 33 -4.08 6.66 0.77
C PHE A 33 -4.08 7.27 -0.64
N ARG A 34 -4.36 8.56 -0.77
CA ARG A 34 -4.07 9.31 -1.99
C ARG A 34 -2.56 9.55 -2.05
N ALA A 35 -1.85 8.52 -2.48
CA ALA A 35 -0.39 8.42 -2.45
C ALA A 35 0.20 7.82 -3.74
N GLY A 36 -0.64 7.64 -4.77
CA GLY A 36 -0.20 7.09 -6.04
C GLY A 36 0.73 8.02 -6.82
N ASN A 37 1.12 7.59 -8.02
CA ASN A 37 2.14 8.26 -8.83
C ASN A 37 1.79 9.72 -9.18
N ARG A 38 0.50 10.07 -9.31
CA ARG A 38 0.05 11.47 -9.56
C ARG A 38 0.29 12.42 -8.38
N TYR A 39 0.56 11.89 -7.20
CA TYR A 39 0.89 12.69 -6.02
C TYR A 39 2.39 12.79 -5.79
N VAL A 40 3.23 12.21 -6.65
CA VAL A 40 4.67 12.43 -6.61
C VAL A 40 4.97 13.88 -7.00
N LYS A 41 5.93 14.49 -6.33
CA LYS A 41 6.20 15.93 -6.43
C LYS A 41 6.78 16.34 -7.78
N ASP A 42 7.57 15.44 -8.39
CA ASP A 42 8.29 15.69 -9.63
C ASP A 42 8.21 14.46 -10.54
N LYS A 43 7.99 14.69 -11.83
CA LYS A 43 7.94 13.62 -12.83
C LYS A 43 9.28 12.92 -13.05
N GLU A 44 10.39 13.60 -12.80
CA GLU A 44 11.73 12.99 -12.89
C GLU A 44 11.96 11.88 -11.86
N ILE A 45 11.10 11.80 -10.84
CA ILE A 45 11.08 10.76 -9.81
C ILE A 45 9.72 10.05 -9.72
N TYR A 46 9.03 9.91 -10.86
CA TYR A 46 7.62 9.45 -10.94
C TYR A 46 7.37 8.13 -10.21
N GLU A 47 8.30 7.18 -10.24
CA GLU A 47 8.17 5.88 -9.55
C GLU A 47 8.39 5.92 -8.03
N THR A 48 8.55 7.10 -7.43
CA THR A 48 8.75 7.22 -5.97
C THR A 48 7.66 6.53 -5.17
N ALA A 49 6.39 6.65 -5.58
CA ALA A 49 5.28 6.01 -4.87
C ALA A 49 5.36 4.48 -4.95
N HIS A 50 5.71 3.92 -6.09
CA HIS A 50 5.85 2.50 -6.32
C HIS A 50 7.06 1.90 -5.57
N VAL A 51 8.22 2.57 -5.64
CA VAL A 51 9.41 2.15 -4.86
C VAL A 51 9.12 2.26 -3.36
N MET A 52 8.37 3.28 -2.91
CA MET A 52 7.96 3.42 -1.52
C MET A 52 7.07 2.26 -1.06
N GLU A 53 6.17 1.79 -1.91
CA GLU A 53 5.32 0.63 -1.64
C GLU A 53 6.15 -0.62 -1.33
N HIS A 54 7.10 -0.97 -2.22
CA HIS A 54 8.03 -2.07 -1.99
C HIS A 54 8.77 -1.93 -0.67
N MET A 55 9.30 -0.73 -0.38
CA MET A 55 10.06 -0.47 0.84
C MET A 55 9.19 -0.42 2.12
N ALA A 56 7.86 -0.33 2.02
CA ALA A 56 6.98 -0.25 3.18
C ALA A 56 6.96 -1.54 4.01
N PHE A 57 7.21 -2.68 3.38
CA PHE A 57 7.32 -3.98 4.05
C PHE A 57 8.75 -4.33 4.48
N GLY A 58 9.69 -3.42 4.32
CA GLY A 58 11.06 -3.53 4.80
C GLY A 58 11.21 -3.45 6.33
N ALA A 59 12.40 -3.06 6.78
CA ALA A 59 12.65 -2.83 8.20
C ALA A 59 11.72 -1.76 8.79
N ASN A 60 11.29 -1.97 10.04
CA ASN A 60 10.42 -1.06 10.78
C ASN A 60 10.82 -1.01 12.26
N ASP A 61 10.03 -0.40 13.12
CA ASP A 61 10.38 -0.26 14.55
C ASP A 61 10.47 -1.59 15.31
N LYS A 62 9.77 -2.63 14.85
CA LYS A 62 9.73 -3.94 15.51
C LYS A 62 10.65 -4.96 14.83
N PHE A 63 10.78 -4.89 13.51
CA PHE A 63 11.52 -5.85 12.70
C PHE A 63 12.70 -5.19 11.99
N ARG A 64 13.86 -5.84 12.06
CA ARG A 64 15.12 -5.31 11.51
C ARG A 64 15.31 -5.60 10.02
N SER A 65 14.50 -6.49 9.45
CA SER A 65 14.58 -6.89 8.04
C SER A 65 13.20 -7.23 7.49
N GLU A 66 13.04 -7.08 6.19
CA GLU A 66 11.90 -7.54 5.42
C GLU A 66 11.58 -9.01 5.71
N HIS A 67 12.57 -9.90 5.61
CA HIS A 67 12.38 -11.33 5.82
C HIS A 67 11.74 -11.66 7.19
N ALA A 68 12.21 -11.04 8.27
CA ALA A 68 11.64 -11.26 9.61
C ALA A 68 10.20 -10.73 9.71
N TYR A 69 9.89 -9.67 8.98
CA TYR A 69 8.57 -9.07 8.94
C TYR A 69 7.59 -9.91 8.11
N GLU A 70 8.01 -10.37 6.95
CA GLU A 70 7.25 -11.26 6.06
C GLU A 70 6.87 -12.59 6.73
N GLN A 71 7.82 -13.17 7.46
CA GLN A 71 7.57 -14.41 8.22
C GLN A 71 6.42 -14.25 9.23
N GLU A 72 6.27 -13.06 9.83
CA GLU A 72 5.18 -12.83 10.78
C GLU A 72 3.82 -12.73 10.07
N PHE A 73 3.71 -12.19 8.87
CA PHE A 73 2.46 -12.23 8.10
C PHE A 73 2.07 -13.65 7.73
N THR A 74 3.02 -14.42 7.21
CA THR A 74 2.74 -15.76 6.66
C THR A 74 2.64 -16.85 7.69
N LYS A 75 3.03 -16.59 8.94
CA LYS A 75 3.13 -17.56 10.05
C LYS A 75 1.90 -18.45 10.23
N ASN A 76 0.69 -17.91 10.09
CA ASN A 76 -0.57 -18.64 10.19
C ASN A 76 -1.40 -18.53 8.88
N GLY A 77 -0.73 -18.31 7.76
CA GLY A 77 -1.35 -18.28 6.44
C GLY A 77 -2.13 -17.01 6.12
N ALA A 78 -1.84 -15.88 6.76
CA ALA A 78 -2.42 -14.61 6.37
C ALA A 78 -1.92 -14.18 4.98
N TYR A 79 -2.83 -13.67 4.18
CA TYR A 79 -2.51 -12.93 2.96
C TYR A 79 -2.27 -11.46 3.30
N HIS A 80 -1.25 -10.87 2.72
CA HIS A 80 -1.06 -9.42 2.72
C HIS A 80 -0.48 -8.98 1.37
N ASN A 81 -0.75 -7.75 1.02
CA ASN A 81 -0.25 -7.13 -0.21
C ASN A 81 -0.33 -5.61 -0.09
N ALA A 82 0.38 -4.92 -0.97
CA ALA A 82 0.09 -3.52 -1.30
C ALA A 82 0.13 -3.34 -2.81
N TYR A 83 -0.49 -2.27 -3.28
CA TYR A 83 -0.39 -1.87 -4.68
C TYR A 83 -0.48 -0.36 -4.83
N THR A 84 0.24 0.16 -5.83
CA THR A 84 0.23 1.56 -6.21
C THR A 84 -0.43 1.74 -7.57
N SER A 85 -1.41 2.63 -7.62
CA SER A 85 -2.04 3.11 -8.84
C SER A 85 -1.67 4.58 -9.12
N ASP A 86 -2.26 5.18 -10.15
CA ASP A 86 -2.07 6.61 -10.39
C ASP A 86 -2.49 7.48 -9.20
N TYR A 87 -3.57 7.12 -8.51
CA TYR A 87 -4.16 7.94 -7.44
C TYR A 87 -3.99 7.37 -6.04
N ALA A 88 -3.91 6.06 -5.89
CA ALA A 88 -3.94 5.43 -4.59
C ALA A 88 -2.75 4.53 -4.35
N MET A 89 -2.32 4.47 -3.10
CA MET A 89 -1.59 3.36 -2.52
C MET A 89 -2.48 2.67 -1.53
N VAL A 90 -2.58 1.35 -1.64
CA VAL A 90 -3.48 0.52 -0.82
C VAL A 90 -2.67 -0.58 -0.17
N TYR A 91 -2.87 -0.75 1.13
CA TYR A 91 -2.37 -1.87 1.92
C TYR A 91 -3.54 -2.77 2.23
N GLU A 92 -3.44 -4.05 1.92
CA GLU A 92 -4.50 -5.01 2.15
C GLU A 92 -4.01 -6.26 2.86
N ALA A 93 -4.88 -6.86 3.66
CA ALA A 93 -4.64 -8.15 4.27
C ALA A 93 -5.94 -8.93 4.45
N ALA A 94 -5.81 -10.25 4.49
CA ALA A 94 -6.86 -11.17 4.90
C ALA A 94 -6.27 -12.26 5.79
N CYS A 95 -6.96 -12.59 6.87
CA CYS A 95 -6.49 -13.56 7.84
C CYS A 95 -7.65 -14.30 8.51
N ALA A 96 -7.34 -15.40 9.19
CA ALA A 96 -8.31 -16.02 10.09
C ALA A 96 -8.72 -15.03 11.19
N ASP A 97 -9.96 -15.13 11.67
CA ASP A 97 -10.54 -14.15 12.61
C ASP A 97 -9.79 -14.06 13.95
N PHE A 98 -9.14 -15.13 14.40
CA PHE A 98 -8.33 -15.13 15.63
C PHE A 98 -6.99 -14.40 15.48
N GLU A 99 -6.56 -14.08 14.25
CA GLU A 99 -5.27 -13.44 13.93
C GLU A 99 -5.39 -11.92 13.70
N TRP A 100 -6.61 -11.39 13.64
CA TRP A 100 -6.84 -10.06 13.11
C TRP A 100 -6.10 -8.94 13.87
N ASP A 101 -6.01 -9.00 15.20
CA ASP A 101 -5.30 -8.00 16.01
C ASP A 101 -3.82 -7.95 15.63
N ARG A 102 -3.20 -9.12 15.46
CA ARG A 102 -1.80 -9.25 15.08
C ARG A 102 -1.57 -8.75 13.65
N ILE A 103 -2.44 -9.11 12.71
CA ILE A 103 -2.31 -8.70 11.31
C ILE A 103 -2.55 -7.20 11.15
N LEU A 104 -3.51 -6.61 11.86
CA LEU A 104 -3.70 -5.15 11.89
C LEU A 104 -2.48 -4.42 12.48
N ASP A 105 -1.85 -4.96 13.53
CA ASP A 105 -0.61 -4.37 14.07
C ASP A 105 0.54 -4.46 13.08
N LEU A 106 0.67 -5.55 12.33
CA LEU A 106 1.65 -5.66 11.25
C LEU A 106 1.38 -4.63 10.14
N GLN A 107 0.15 -4.50 9.65
CA GLN A 107 -0.19 -3.46 8.66
C GLN A 107 0.08 -2.05 9.19
N ARG A 108 -0.23 -1.78 10.47
CA ARG A 108 0.09 -0.51 11.11
C ARG A 108 1.59 -0.20 11.03
N LEU A 109 2.47 -1.19 11.26
CA LEU A 109 3.93 -1.01 11.15
C LEU A 109 4.35 -0.62 9.73
N ALA A 110 3.84 -1.30 8.69
CA ALA A 110 4.11 -0.95 7.29
C ALA A 110 3.68 0.48 6.95
N ILE A 111 2.56 0.93 7.50
CA ILE A 111 1.97 2.24 7.21
C ILE A 111 2.65 3.37 8.00
N THR A 112 2.98 3.14 9.28
CA THR A 112 3.34 4.24 10.20
C THR A 112 4.82 4.35 10.52
N THR A 113 5.55 3.23 10.51
CA THR A 113 6.94 3.18 11.00
C THR A 113 7.94 2.47 10.07
N PRO A 114 7.77 2.48 8.74
CA PRO A 114 8.79 1.94 7.84
C PRO A 114 10.07 2.77 7.98
N LYS A 115 11.24 2.12 8.01
CA LYS A 115 12.51 2.84 8.21
C LYS A 115 13.11 3.42 6.95
N PHE A 116 12.71 2.92 5.79
CA PHE A 116 13.26 3.37 4.50
C PHE A 116 14.79 3.49 4.53
N ASN A 117 15.48 2.35 4.59
CA ASN A 117 16.93 2.30 4.66
C ASN A 117 17.57 2.48 3.28
N ASN A 118 18.69 3.22 3.21
CA ASN A 118 19.44 3.36 1.96
C ASN A 118 19.95 2.03 1.40
N SER A 119 20.27 1.07 2.27
CA SER A 119 20.74 -0.26 1.86
C SER A 119 19.69 -1.07 1.09
N GLU A 120 18.40 -0.81 1.31
CA GLU A 120 17.29 -1.50 0.66
C GLU A 120 16.88 -0.79 -0.64
N LEU A 121 17.10 0.53 -0.74
CA LEU A 121 16.62 1.35 -1.86
C LEU A 121 17.07 0.84 -3.24
N GLU A 122 18.34 0.50 -3.41
CA GLU A 122 18.85 0.07 -4.74
C GLU A 122 18.33 -1.32 -5.12
N ALA A 123 18.12 -2.20 -4.16
CA ALA A 123 17.47 -3.49 -4.38
C ALA A 123 16.02 -3.30 -4.85
N GLU A 124 15.25 -2.46 -4.15
CA GLU A 124 13.85 -2.21 -4.50
C GLU A 124 13.70 -1.45 -5.82
N LYS A 125 14.59 -0.51 -6.13
CA LYS A 125 14.67 0.06 -7.50
C LYS A 125 14.91 -1.00 -8.55
N GLY A 126 15.73 -2.02 -8.26
CA GLY A 126 15.97 -3.17 -9.12
C GLY A 126 14.71 -4.00 -9.35
N ASN A 127 13.97 -4.29 -8.28
CA ASN A 127 12.72 -5.03 -8.30
C ASN A 127 11.67 -4.29 -9.15
N VAL A 128 11.42 -3.01 -8.88
CA VAL A 128 10.49 -2.16 -9.65
C VAL A 128 10.90 -2.09 -11.12
N ARG A 129 12.20 -1.95 -11.41
CA ARG A 129 12.69 -1.96 -12.80
C ARG A 129 12.41 -3.28 -13.50
N SER A 130 12.62 -4.40 -12.83
CA SER A 130 12.34 -5.73 -13.37
C SER A 130 10.87 -5.92 -13.66
N GLU A 131 10.00 -5.51 -12.74
CA GLU A 131 8.55 -5.56 -12.89
C GLU A 131 8.07 -4.71 -14.09
N LEU A 132 8.47 -3.43 -14.17
CA LEU A 132 8.09 -2.54 -15.27
C LEU A 132 8.61 -3.04 -16.62
N THR A 133 9.80 -3.65 -16.63
CA THR A 133 10.36 -4.28 -17.83
C THR A 133 9.51 -5.48 -18.26
N GLY A 134 9.07 -6.29 -17.30
CA GLY A 134 8.13 -7.39 -17.54
C GLY A 134 6.81 -6.92 -18.17
N TYR A 135 6.31 -5.76 -17.74
CA TYR A 135 5.09 -5.16 -18.29
C TYR A 135 5.21 -4.76 -19.77
N LEU A 136 6.42 -4.48 -20.27
CA LEU A 136 6.62 -4.15 -21.68
C LEU A 136 6.27 -5.33 -22.61
N ASN A 137 6.24 -6.56 -22.11
CA ASN A 137 5.83 -7.74 -22.87
C ASN A 137 4.30 -7.92 -22.93
N ASN A 138 3.54 -7.09 -22.21
CA ASN A 138 2.08 -7.13 -22.21
C ASN A 138 1.50 -5.97 -23.04
N HIS A 139 1.01 -6.31 -24.24
CA HIS A 139 0.51 -5.30 -25.18
C HIS A 139 -0.62 -4.43 -24.61
N ASN A 140 -1.54 -5.02 -23.83
CA ASN A 140 -2.64 -4.26 -23.22
C ASN A 140 -2.11 -3.24 -22.20
N ARG A 141 -1.15 -3.64 -21.38
CA ARG A 141 -0.50 -2.72 -20.42
C ARG A 141 0.25 -1.59 -21.14
N VAL A 142 0.99 -1.91 -22.21
CA VAL A 142 1.75 -0.90 -22.97
C VAL A 142 0.83 0.08 -23.71
N MET A 143 -0.29 -0.40 -24.24
CA MET A 143 -1.21 0.41 -25.00
C MET A 143 -1.94 1.44 -24.12
N TRP A 144 -2.34 1.09 -22.91
CA TRP A 144 -3.18 1.93 -22.07
C TRP A 144 -2.57 3.31 -21.74
N PRO A 145 -1.33 3.44 -21.23
CA PRO A 145 -0.73 4.75 -21.01
C PRO A 145 -0.56 5.60 -22.29
N ARG A 146 -0.39 4.96 -23.44
CA ARG A 146 -0.33 5.68 -24.73
C ARG A 146 -1.67 6.25 -25.12
N ILE A 147 -2.76 5.50 -24.89
CA ILE A 147 -4.13 5.98 -25.10
C ILE A 147 -4.40 7.17 -24.17
N GLN A 148 -4.07 7.06 -22.90
CA GLN A 148 -4.23 8.14 -21.94
C GLN A 148 -3.48 9.41 -22.36
N GLN A 149 -2.23 9.29 -22.82
CA GLN A 149 -1.47 10.42 -23.35
C GLN A 149 -2.14 11.02 -24.60
N ALA A 150 -2.65 10.19 -25.51
CA ALA A 150 -3.36 10.66 -26.70
C ALA A 150 -4.68 11.39 -26.37
N LEU A 151 -5.30 11.04 -25.23
CA LEU A 151 -6.47 11.74 -24.69
C LEU A 151 -6.12 12.99 -23.87
N GLY A 152 -4.84 13.36 -23.79
CA GLY A 152 -4.37 14.54 -23.06
C GLY A 152 -4.15 14.31 -21.57
N GLU A 153 -4.15 13.06 -21.09
CA GLU A 153 -3.83 12.77 -19.71
C GLU A 153 -2.31 12.85 -19.46
N ASP A 154 -1.98 13.38 -18.30
CA ASP A 154 -0.60 13.56 -17.86
C ASP A 154 -0.07 12.31 -17.15
N VAL A 155 0.18 11.25 -17.92
CA VAL A 155 0.71 9.98 -17.46
C VAL A 155 2.02 9.64 -18.20
N LEU A 156 2.87 8.80 -17.60
CA LEU A 156 4.10 8.30 -18.22
C LEU A 156 3.90 6.89 -18.78
N THR A 157 4.42 6.64 -19.99
CA THR A 157 4.56 5.28 -20.52
C THR A 157 5.58 4.49 -19.71
N TYR A 158 5.54 3.16 -19.73
CA TYR A 158 6.49 2.31 -19.01
C TYR A 158 7.96 2.61 -19.37
N ASN A 159 8.26 2.91 -20.63
CA ASN A 159 9.59 3.32 -21.05
C ASN A 159 10.04 4.66 -20.43
N GLN A 160 9.11 5.59 -20.26
CA GLN A 160 9.40 6.85 -19.56
C GLN A 160 9.56 6.63 -18.06
N ARG A 161 8.67 5.83 -17.45
CA ARG A 161 8.71 5.46 -16.03
C ARG A 161 10.05 4.81 -15.65
N LEU A 162 10.54 3.85 -16.45
CA LEU A 162 11.83 3.20 -16.24
C LEU A 162 13.01 4.18 -16.12
N LYS A 163 12.96 5.31 -16.83
CA LYS A 163 14.01 6.34 -16.77
C LYS A 163 14.02 7.10 -15.44
N THR A 164 12.86 7.23 -14.79
CA THR A 164 12.73 8.01 -13.54
C THR A 164 13.26 7.26 -12.32
N ILE A 165 13.35 5.94 -12.36
CA ILE A 165 13.75 5.11 -11.20
C ILE A 165 15.16 5.48 -10.69
N ALA A 166 16.11 5.75 -11.58
CA ALA A 166 17.48 6.06 -11.20
C ALA A 166 17.60 7.32 -10.35
N ASN A 167 16.71 8.29 -10.57
CA ASN A 167 16.73 9.60 -9.92
C ASN A 167 16.17 9.59 -8.49
N ILE A 168 15.46 8.52 -8.09
CA ILE A 168 14.79 8.44 -6.79
C ILE A 168 15.84 8.31 -5.69
N SER A 169 15.73 9.16 -4.67
CA SER A 169 16.52 9.10 -3.45
C SER A 169 15.68 8.68 -2.25
N ILE A 170 16.34 8.23 -1.19
CA ILE A 170 15.67 7.91 0.08
C ILE A 170 14.94 9.10 0.67
N ARG A 171 15.41 10.31 0.38
CA ARG A 171 14.76 11.55 0.81
C ARG A 171 13.40 11.71 0.13
N ASP A 172 13.31 11.42 -1.17
CA ASP A 172 12.06 11.51 -1.93
C ASP A 172 11.01 10.52 -1.38
N ILE A 173 11.44 9.29 -1.08
CA ILE A 173 10.60 8.27 -0.43
C ILE A 173 10.05 8.78 0.91
N ARG A 174 10.91 9.26 1.80
CA ARG A 174 10.51 9.76 3.13
C ARG A 174 9.62 10.99 3.05
N GLU A 175 9.91 11.93 2.14
CA GLU A 175 9.08 13.13 1.93
C GLU A 175 7.69 12.75 1.36
N HIS A 176 7.63 11.81 0.42
CA HIS A 176 6.36 11.33 -0.13
C HIS A 176 5.52 10.66 0.96
N HIS A 177 6.10 9.73 1.73
CA HIS A 177 5.45 9.08 2.85
C HIS A 177 4.90 10.09 3.86
N LYS A 178 5.74 10.98 4.37
CA LYS A 178 5.36 12.01 5.35
C LYS A 178 4.18 12.87 4.89
N ARG A 179 4.13 13.18 3.60
CA ARG A 179 3.09 14.02 3.00
C ARG A 179 1.78 13.28 2.76
N THR A 180 1.85 12.01 2.42
CA THR A 180 0.69 11.23 1.96
C THR A 180 0.11 10.28 3.00
N HIS A 181 0.93 9.72 3.90
CA HIS A 181 0.49 8.76 4.92
C HIS A 181 0.06 9.48 6.20
N THR A 182 -1.01 10.27 6.05
CA THR A 182 -1.61 11.02 7.17
C THR A 182 -3.02 10.51 7.46
N LEU A 183 -3.48 10.63 8.69
CA LEU A 183 -4.80 10.17 9.11
C LEU A 183 -5.94 10.83 8.31
N HIS A 184 -5.81 12.11 7.95
CA HIS A 184 -6.81 12.80 7.14
C HIS A 184 -6.88 12.27 5.70
N ASN A 185 -5.76 11.77 5.18
CA ASN A 185 -5.68 11.19 3.85
C ASN A 185 -6.06 9.71 3.82
N MET A 186 -6.14 9.06 4.98
CA MET A 186 -6.47 7.64 5.10
C MET A 186 -7.97 7.38 4.92
N ARG A 187 -8.28 6.32 4.19
CA ARG A 187 -9.57 5.64 4.20
C ARG A 187 -9.32 4.17 4.50
N PHE A 188 -10.21 3.54 5.25
CA PHE A 188 -10.06 2.13 5.56
C PHE A 188 -11.37 1.37 5.38
N VAL A 189 -11.24 0.08 5.10
CA VAL A 189 -12.35 -0.87 5.08
C VAL A 189 -11.93 -2.07 5.90
N ILE A 190 -12.75 -2.46 6.86
CA ILE A 190 -12.55 -3.66 7.66
C ILE A 190 -13.81 -4.50 7.55
N ALA A 191 -13.67 -5.76 7.14
CA ALA A 191 -14.76 -6.69 6.94
C ALA A 191 -14.48 -8.01 7.67
N GLY A 192 -15.52 -8.58 8.29
CA GLY A 192 -15.47 -9.85 9.00
C GLY A 192 -16.45 -9.90 10.16
N ASN A 193 -16.28 -10.83 11.09
CA ASN A 193 -17.06 -10.89 12.31
C ASN A 193 -16.58 -9.80 13.29
N LEU A 194 -17.30 -8.68 13.32
CA LEU A 194 -16.98 -7.53 14.19
C LEU A 194 -17.73 -7.54 15.52
N THR A 195 -18.43 -8.63 15.85
CA THR A 195 -19.19 -8.76 17.11
C THR A 195 -18.24 -8.61 18.31
N GLY A 196 -18.51 -7.61 19.17
CA GLY A 196 -17.67 -7.28 20.33
C GLY A 196 -16.31 -6.62 20.01
N ARG A 197 -15.97 -6.43 18.73
CA ARG A 197 -14.66 -5.91 18.29
C ARG A 197 -14.70 -4.47 17.75
N LYS A 198 -15.88 -3.91 17.54
CA LYS A 198 -16.02 -2.55 16.97
C LYS A 198 -15.27 -1.48 17.77
N GLN A 199 -15.22 -1.62 19.12
CA GLN A 199 -14.49 -0.67 19.98
C GLN A 199 -12.97 -0.75 19.84
N GLN A 200 -12.42 -1.88 19.37
CA GLN A 200 -10.98 -2.03 19.15
C GLN A 200 -10.53 -1.36 17.85
N VAL A 201 -11.45 -1.18 16.90
CA VAL A 201 -11.20 -0.49 15.62
C VAL A 201 -11.35 1.03 15.77
N CYS A 202 -12.14 1.51 16.73
CA CYS A 202 -12.44 2.91 16.99
C CYS A 202 -11.58 3.52 18.08
#